data_c8cab90a25e2d95d88c8cc0f0b2d8fd9
#
_entry.id   c8cab90a25e2d95d88c8cc0f0b2d8fd9
#
_cell.length_a   1.000
_cell.length_b   1.000
_cell.length_c   1.000
_cell.angle_alpha   90.00
_cell.angle_beta   90.00
_cell.angle_gamma   90.00
#
_symmetry.space_group_name_H-M   'P 1'
#
loop_
_entity.id
_entity.type
_entity.pdbx_description
1 polymer ?
#
loop_
_entity_poly.entity_id
_entity_poly.type
_entity_poly.pdbx_seq_one_letter_code
_entity_poly.pdbx_strand_id
1 'polypeptide(L)'
;MNDQQSYYETMYILRPDLAEDEVTNHIDKYNKLLEEFGGDILDSQMRVKRRLAYQIAKHREGVYVQLSHQGDGQHISKIEKAMRLSEDVIRYMTVKQEGPLPKPKSSTKNTPQTENKDIPKAKVESKENKPVTTPEAATSGKDNTESKENE
;
A
#
# COMPACT_ATOMS: atom_id res chain seq x y z
N MET A 1 28.34 29.49 -5.33
CA MET A 1 28.50 28.24 -6.09
C MET A 1 27.21 27.47 -5.92
N ASN A 2 26.42 27.34 -7.00
CA ASN A 2 25.19 26.58 -6.96
C ASN A 2 25.57 25.10 -6.95
N ASP A 3 25.51 24.47 -5.80
CA ASP A 3 25.49 23.00 -5.70
C ASP A 3 24.14 22.51 -6.24
N GLN A 4 24.04 22.47 -7.56
CA GLN A 4 22.99 21.71 -8.22
C GLN A 4 23.33 20.24 -8.06
N GLN A 5 22.93 19.67 -6.94
CA GLN A 5 23.01 18.23 -6.74
C GLN A 5 21.99 17.57 -7.66
N SER A 6 22.48 16.72 -8.56
CA SER A 6 21.60 15.88 -9.35
C SER A 6 21.23 14.63 -8.57
N TYR A 7 19.96 14.24 -8.64
CA TYR A 7 19.47 13.01 -8.07
C TYR A 7 18.61 12.27 -9.10
N TYR A 8 18.24 11.06 -8.81
CA TYR A 8 17.43 10.22 -9.67
C TYR A 8 16.13 9.86 -8.99
N GLU A 9 15.06 9.86 -9.76
CA GLU A 9 13.76 9.33 -9.34
C GLU A 9 13.46 8.08 -10.17
N THR A 10 13.37 6.95 -9.52
CA THR A 10 12.94 5.70 -10.12
C THR A 10 11.52 5.41 -9.70
N MET A 11 10.61 5.37 -10.65
CA MET A 11 9.24 4.94 -10.43
C MET A 11 9.05 3.56 -11.05
N TYR A 12 8.52 2.63 -10.26
CA TYR A 12 8.15 1.30 -10.77
C TYR A 12 6.75 0.92 -10.34
N ILE A 13 6.17 0.01 -11.09
CA ILE A 13 4.81 -0.46 -10.90
C ILE A 13 4.88 -1.95 -10.63
N LEU A 14 4.37 -2.36 -9.48
CA LEU A 14 4.18 -3.75 -9.12
C LEU A 14 2.81 -4.24 -9.57
N ARG A 15 2.71 -5.54 -9.83
CA ARG A 15 1.43 -6.17 -10.16
C ARG A 15 0.43 -6.01 -8.99
N PRO A 16 -0.88 -5.94 -9.27
CA PRO A 16 -1.88 -5.53 -8.29
C PRO A 16 -2.31 -6.64 -7.30
N ASP A 17 -1.88 -7.85 -7.51
CA ASP A 17 -2.23 -9.05 -6.74
C ASP A 17 -1.28 -9.35 -5.58
N LEU A 18 -0.23 -8.54 -5.42
CA LEU A 18 0.70 -8.63 -4.29
C LEU A 18 0.05 -8.14 -2.99
N ALA A 19 0.33 -8.84 -1.89
CA ALA A 19 -0.01 -8.39 -0.55
C ALA A 19 0.86 -7.19 -0.12
N GLU A 20 0.41 -6.41 0.85
CA GLU A 20 1.17 -5.23 1.33
C GLU A 20 2.55 -5.59 1.88
N ASP A 21 2.66 -6.75 2.54
CA ASP A 21 3.94 -7.25 3.05
C ASP A 21 4.91 -7.57 1.91
N GLU A 22 4.41 -8.14 0.81
CA GLU A 22 5.21 -8.44 -0.38
C GLU A 22 5.68 -7.15 -1.06
N VAL A 23 4.82 -6.14 -1.13
CA VAL A 23 5.18 -4.82 -1.65
C VAL A 23 6.28 -4.19 -0.80
N THR A 24 6.18 -4.28 0.52
CA THR A 24 7.19 -3.78 1.45
C THR A 24 8.52 -4.51 1.27
N ASN A 25 8.49 -5.83 1.13
CA ASN A 25 9.68 -6.65 0.86
C ASN A 25 10.35 -6.26 -0.47
N HIS A 26 9.57 -5.90 -1.50
CA HIS A 26 10.10 -5.38 -2.76
C HIS A 26 10.80 -4.04 -2.59
N ILE A 27 10.22 -3.13 -1.81
CA ILE A 27 10.83 -1.84 -1.50
C ILE A 27 12.16 -2.04 -0.78
N ASP A 28 12.20 -2.85 0.26
CA ASP A 28 13.40 -3.13 1.02
C ASP A 28 14.49 -3.83 0.17
N LYS A 29 14.08 -4.73 -0.71
CA LYS A 29 14.99 -5.39 -1.66
C LYS A 29 15.67 -4.38 -2.58
N TYR A 30 14.92 -3.46 -3.18
CA TYR A 30 15.48 -2.48 -4.09
C TYR A 30 16.27 -1.39 -3.37
N ASN A 31 15.89 -1.04 -2.15
CA ASN A 31 16.67 -0.15 -1.30
C ASN A 31 18.06 -0.75 -1.00
N LYS A 32 18.12 -2.00 -0.55
CA LYS A 32 19.38 -2.71 -0.31
C LYS A 32 20.24 -2.83 -1.56
N LEU A 33 19.63 -3.16 -2.70
CA LEU A 33 20.36 -3.24 -3.97
C LEU A 33 20.92 -1.87 -4.39
N LEU A 34 20.19 -0.77 -4.16
CA LEU A 34 20.70 0.57 -4.42
C LEU A 34 21.95 0.87 -3.59
N GLU A 35 21.90 0.60 -2.28
CA GLU A 35 23.03 0.79 -1.37
C GLU A 35 24.22 -0.07 -1.75
N GLU A 36 24.01 -1.35 -2.09
CA GLU A 36 25.06 -2.26 -2.57
C GLU A 36 25.74 -1.77 -3.84
N PHE A 37 25.03 -1.08 -4.70
CA PHE A 37 25.55 -0.55 -5.95
C PHE A 37 26.08 0.88 -5.85
N GLY A 38 26.18 1.43 -4.64
CA GLY A 38 26.74 2.75 -4.37
C GLY A 38 25.77 3.90 -4.60
N GLY A 39 24.48 3.64 -4.48
CA GLY A 39 23.45 4.68 -4.47
C GLY A 39 23.01 5.00 -3.05
N ASP A 40 22.82 6.28 -2.76
CA ASP A 40 22.27 6.75 -1.49
C ASP A 40 20.74 6.96 -1.64
N ILE A 41 19.96 6.40 -0.74
CA ILE A 41 18.51 6.54 -0.75
C ILE A 41 18.13 7.85 -0.07
N LEU A 42 17.41 8.70 -0.80
CA LEU A 42 16.89 9.96 -0.29
C LEU A 42 15.46 9.81 0.24
N ASP A 43 14.63 9.07 -0.50
CA ASP A 43 13.23 8.83 -0.13
C ASP A 43 12.70 7.57 -0.83
N SER A 44 11.84 6.85 -0.15
CA SER A 44 11.20 5.65 -0.66
C SER A 44 9.73 5.64 -0.27
N GLN A 45 8.85 5.77 -1.26
CA GLN A 45 7.42 5.91 -1.02
C GLN A 45 6.62 4.86 -1.78
N MET A 46 5.83 4.08 -1.04
CA MET A 46 4.74 3.33 -1.63
C MET A 46 3.59 4.30 -1.95
N ARG A 47 3.13 4.27 -3.18
CA ARG A 47 1.93 4.98 -3.61
C ARG A 47 0.74 4.02 -3.59
N VAL A 48 -0.45 4.57 -3.50
CA VAL A 48 -1.68 3.76 -3.51
C VAL A 48 -1.81 2.98 -4.82
N LYS A 49 -2.38 1.78 -4.77
CA LYS A 49 -2.82 1.02 -5.93
C LYS A 49 -3.73 1.88 -6.82
N ARG A 50 -3.40 1.97 -8.09
CA ARG A 50 -4.09 2.84 -9.05
C ARG A 50 -4.40 2.10 -10.34
N ARG A 51 -5.48 2.54 -10.98
CA ARG A 51 -5.82 2.11 -12.34
C ARG A 51 -4.81 2.67 -13.34
N LEU A 52 -4.35 1.82 -14.24
CA LEU A 52 -3.45 2.18 -15.33
C LEU A 52 -4.25 2.85 -16.46
N ALA A 53 -3.61 3.78 -17.18
CA ALA A 53 -4.22 4.42 -18.34
C ALA A 53 -4.49 3.43 -19.48
N TYR A 54 -3.66 2.40 -19.59
CA TYR A 54 -3.81 1.27 -20.51
C TYR A 54 -3.30 0.00 -19.84
N GLN A 55 -3.68 -1.14 -20.38
CA GLN A 55 -3.31 -2.44 -19.86
C GLN A 55 -1.80 -2.71 -20.06
N ILE A 56 -1.11 -3.12 -18.99
CA ILE A 56 0.29 -3.51 -19.01
C ILE A 56 0.40 -4.93 -18.46
N ALA A 57 1.08 -5.83 -19.19
CA ALA A 57 1.26 -7.23 -18.81
C ALA A 57 -0.05 -7.91 -18.34
N LYS A 58 -1.17 -7.64 -19.05
CA LYS A 58 -2.53 -8.10 -18.74
C LYS A 58 -3.16 -7.50 -17.47
N HIS A 59 -2.49 -6.60 -16.76
CA HIS A 59 -3.02 -5.90 -15.59
C HIS A 59 -3.62 -4.55 -15.96
N ARG A 60 -4.73 -4.18 -15.34
CA ARG A 60 -5.40 -2.88 -15.49
C ARG A 60 -5.14 -1.94 -14.32
N GLU A 61 -4.54 -2.46 -13.26
CA GLU A 61 -4.17 -1.76 -12.04
C GLU A 61 -2.73 -2.12 -11.66
N GLY A 62 -2.13 -1.33 -10.79
CA GLY A 62 -0.81 -1.61 -10.26
C GLY A 62 -0.52 -0.78 -9.02
N VAL A 63 0.44 -1.25 -8.23
CA VAL A 63 0.95 -0.53 -7.06
C VAL A 63 2.15 0.28 -7.51
N TYR A 64 2.07 1.59 -7.38
CA TYR A 64 3.16 2.50 -7.74
C TYR A 64 4.11 2.67 -6.56
N VAL A 65 5.38 2.57 -6.83
CA VAL A 65 6.44 2.86 -5.86
C VAL A 65 7.40 3.87 -6.48
N GLN A 66 7.79 4.86 -5.69
CA GLN A 66 8.74 5.90 -6.08
C GLN A 66 9.95 5.83 -5.16
N LEU A 67 11.13 5.74 -5.74
CA LEU A 67 12.41 5.80 -5.07
C LEU A 67 13.14 7.06 -5.54
N SER A 68 13.58 7.88 -4.61
CA SER A 68 14.48 9.00 -4.87
C SER A 68 15.86 8.63 -4.32
N HIS A 69 16.86 8.67 -5.18
CA HIS A 69 18.21 8.23 -4.83
C HIS A 69 19.27 9.08 -5.52
N GLN A 70 20.46 9.09 -4.96
CA GLN A 70 21.63 9.82 -5.45
C GLN A 70 22.78 8.85 -5.68
N GLY A 71 23.73 9.22 -6.54
CA GLY A 71 24.91 8.43 -6.81
C GLY A 71 25.56 8.81 -8.15
N ASP A 72 26.58 8.05 -8.52
CA ASP A 72 27.37 8.27 -9.74
C ASP A 72 26.66 7.87 -11.06
N GLY A 73 25.44 7.33 -10.96
CA GLY A 73 24.67 6.85 -12.10
C GLY A 73 24.97 5.41 -12.54
N GLN A 74 26.05 4.81 -12.12
CA GLN A 74 26.36 3.41 -12.50
C GLN A 74 25.41 2.41 -11.84
N HIS A 75 24.90 2.74 -10.66
CA HIS A 75 23.91 1.94 -9.94
C HIS A 75 22.58 1.81 -10.70
N ILE A 76 22.25 2.80 -11.58
CA ILE A 76 20.97 2.81 -12.31
C ILE A 76 20.83 1.59 -13.20
N SER A 77 21.83 1.31 -14.02
CA SER A 77 21.79 0.17 -14.95
C SER A 77 21.63 -1.17 -14.22
N LYS A 78 22.20 -1.28 -13.03
CA LYS A 78 22.13 -2.50 -12.20
C LYS A 78 20.75 -2.68 -11.59
N ILE A 79 20.16 -1.61 -11.05
CA ILE A 79 18.81 -1.68 -10.47
C ILE A 79 17.74 -1.89 -11.54
N GLU A 80 17.87 -1.22 -12.69
CA GLU A 80 16.96 -1.43 -13.82
C GLU A 80 17.03 -2.86 -14.36
N LYS A 81 18.22 -3.45 -14.39
CA LYS A 81 18.39 -4.86 -14.74
C LYS A 81 17.68 -5.77 -13.73
N ALA A 82 17.81 -5.49 -12.43
CA ALA A 82 17.12 -6.25 -11.38
C ALA A 82 15.59 -6.13 -11.50
N MET A 83 15.08 -4.93 -11.77
CA MET A 83 13.65 -4.69 -11.99
C MET A 83 13.14 -5.42 -13.25
N ARG A 84 13.92 -5.43 -14.32
CA ARG A 84 13.56 -6.11 -15.58
C ARG A 84 13.46 -7.63 -15.42
N LEU A 85 14.28 -8.21 -14.54
CA LEU A 85 14.27 -9.64 -14.26
C LEU A 85 13.20 -10.07 -13.27
N SER A 86 12.54 -9.11 -12.62
CA SER A 86 11.46 -9.40 -11.66
C SER A 86 10.13 -9.57 -12.39
N GLU A 87 9.43 -10.66 -12.12
CA GLU A 87 8.09 -10.92 -12.65
C GLU A 87 7.02 -10.04 -12.00
N ASP A 88 7.31 -9.50 -10.83
CA ASP A 88 6.40 -8.66 -10.07
C ASP A 88 6.40 -7.20 -10.54
N VAL A 89 7.48 -6.75 -11.18
CA VAL A 89 7.59 -5.40 -11.73
C VAL A 89 7.09 -5.39 -13.16
N ILE A 90 5.94 -4.78 -13.37
CA ILE A 90 5.31 -4.71 -14.70
C ILE A 90 5.82 -3.54 -15.55
N ARG A 91 6.35 -2.49 -14.92
CA ARG A 91 7.00 -1.35 -15.57
C ARG A 91 7.88 -0.58 -14.62
N TYR A 92 8.93 0.03 -15.12
CA TYR A 92 9.79 0.96 -14.39
C TYR A 92 10.27 2.10 -15.30
N MET A 93 10.67 3.20 -14.68
CA MET A 93 11.26 4.35 -15.35
C MET A 93 12.16 5.10 -14.36
N THR A 94 13.35 5.47 -14.79
CA THR A 94 14.28 6.30 -14.03
C THR A 94 14.47 7.63 -14.73
N VAL A 95 14.38 8.73 -13.99
CA VAL A 95 14.56 10.10 -14.50
C VAL A 95 15.62 10.79 -13.66
N LYS A 96 16.57 11.45 -14.31
CA LYS A 96 17.53 12.33 -13.66
C LYS A 96 16.85 13.66 -13.35
N GLN A 97 16.94 14.12 -12.12
CA GLN A 97 16.41 15.39 -11.64
C GLN A 97 17.54 16.32 -11.27
N GLU A 98 17.35 17.60 -11.52
CA GLU A 98 18.25 18.66 -11.11
C GLU A 98 17.49 19.62 -10.18
N GLY A 99 18.04 19.89 -9.01
CA GLY A 99 17.39 20.78 -8.08
C GLY A 99 17.58 20.38 -6.60
N PRO A 100 16.79 20.98 -5.71
CA PRO A 100 16.87 20.65 -4.30
C PRO A 100 16.49 19.20 -4.06
N LEU A 101 17.28 18.51 -3.23
CA LEU A 101 17.00 17.11 -2.85
C LEU A 101 15.62 16.97 -2.23
N PRO A 102 14.88 15.91 -2.55
CA PRO A 102 13.60 15.62 -1.92
C PRO A 102 13.79 15.44 -0.43
N LYS A 103 12.98 16.14 0.37
CA LYS A 103 12.96 15.93 1.81
C LYS A 103 12.19 14.62 2.08
N PRO A 104 12.73 13.70 2.89
CA PRO A 104 12.01 12.49 3.25
C PRO A 104 10.68 12.87 3.89
N LYS A 105 9.60 12.51 3.26
CA LYS A 105 8.27 12.62 3.85
C LYS A 105 8.19 11.49 4.85
N SER A 106 8.26 11.82 6.15
CA SER A 106 8.02 10.85 7.22
C SER A 106 6.80 10.04 6.85
N SER A 107 6.94 8.72 6.86
CA SER A 107 5.86 7.77 6.59
C SER A 107 4.69 8.07 7.52
N THR A 108 3.75 8.83 7.03
CA THR A 108 2.45 8.98 7.68
C THR A 108 1.76 7.65 7.50
N LYS A 109 1.74 6.85 8.57
CA LYS A 109 0.83 5.70 8.67
C LYS A 109 -0.54 6.21 8.26
N ASN A 110 -1.07 5.68 7.17
CA ASN A 110 -2.44 5.94 6.75
C ASN A 110 -3.38 5.42 7.84
N THR A 111 -3.71 6.30 8.78
CA THR A 111 -4.91 6.14 9.59
C THR A 111 -6.05 6.61 8.69
N PRO A 112 -7.09 5.82 8.44
CA PRO A 112 -8.24 6.29 7.69
C PRO A 112 -8.88 7.42 8.50
N GLN A 113 -8.76 8.64 8.00
CA GLN A 113 -9.54 9.76 8.50
C GLN A 113 -11.00 9.51 8.11
N THR A 114 -11.76 9.06 9.08
CA THR A 114 -13.21 9.17 9.06
C THR A 114 -13.50 10.66 9.13
N GLU A 115 -13.86 11.27 8.04
CA GLU A 115 -14.42 12.62 8.03
C GLU A 115 -15.75 12.61 8.79
N ASN A 116 -15.69 12.99 10.04
CA ASN A 116 -16.87 13.41 10.79
C ASN A 116 -17.28 14.80 10.26
N LYS A 117 -18.25 14.81 9.39
CA LYS A 117 -19.00 16.03 9.10
C LYS A 117 -19.80 16.43 10.34
N ASP A 118 -19.45 17.57 10.87
CA ASP A 118 -20.21 18.31 11.85
C ASP A 118 -21.69 18.40 11.48
N ILE A 119 -22.56 17.86 12.34
CA ILE A 119 -23.99 18.14 12.35
C ILE A 119 -24.24 18.98 13.59
N PRO A 120 -24.84 20.20 13.49
CA PRO A 120 -25.06 21.05 14.63
C PRO A 120 -26.16 20.52 15.54
N LYS A 121 -25.89 20.59 16.83
CA LYS A 121 -26.78 20.32 17.93
C LYS A 121 -28.10 21.14 17.83
N ALA A 122 -29.19 20.45 17.76
CA ALA A 122 -30.47 21.00 18.22
C ALA A 122 -30.93 20.22 19.44
N LYS A 123 -31.13 20.98 20.47
CA LYS A 123 -31.56 20.69 21.83
C LYS A 123 -33.08 20.41 21.83
N VAL A 124 -33.51 19.25 22.33
CA VAL A 124 -34.86 19.12 22.99
C VAL A 124 -34.77 18.08 24.09
N GLU A 125 -35.32 18.49 25.17
CA GLU A 125 -35.43 18.00 26.54
C GLU A 125 -36.43 16.85 26.72
N SER A 126 -36.09 15.95 27.65
CA SER A 126 -36.96 15.26 28.63
C SER A 126 -38.17 14.42 28.20
N LYS A 127 -38.17 13.14 28.51
CA LYS A 127 -38.98 12.54 29.61
C LYS A 127 -38.77 11.03 29.72
N GLU A 128 -38.39 10.69 30.89
CA GLU A 128 -38.64 9.54 31.76
C GLU A 128 -39.79 8.58 31.37
N ASN A 129 -39.52 7.28 31.31
CA ASN A 129 -40.20 6.28 32.15
C ASN A 129 -39.69 4.85 31.86
N LYS A 130 -39.28 4.22 32.93
CA LYS A 130 -39.11 2.80 33.19
C LYS A 130 -40.44 2.18 33.61
N PRO A 131 -40.56 0.88 33.94
CA PRO A 131 -40.06 -0.38 33.42
C PRO A 131 -41.22 -1.37 33.13
N VAL A 132 -40.93 -2.62 32.76
CA VAL A 132 -41.56 -3.83 33.32
C VAL A 132 -41.32 -5.09 32.43
N THR A 133 -40.61 -6.02 33.01
CA THR A 133 -40.75 -7.49 33.13
C THR A 133 -40.75 -8.42 31.90
N THR A 134 -39.75 -9.31 31.94
CA THR A 134 -39.74 -10.73 31.55
C THR A 134 -40.98 -11.50 32.09
N PRO A 135 -41.44 -12.67 31.64
CA PRO A 135 -40.59 -13.87 31.48
C PRO A 135 -41.04 -14.92 30.41
N GLU A 136 -40.14 -15.90 30.21
CA GLU A 136 -40.31 -17.38 30.20
C GLU A 136 -41.31 -18.00 29.19
N ALA A 137 -41.02 -19.03 28.53
CA ALA A 137 -40.62 -20.39 28.72
C ALA A 137 -40.68 -21.17 27.41
N ALA A 138 -39.68 -21.93 27.11
CA ALA A 138 -39.60 -23.38 27.13
C ALA A 138 -40.42 -24.18 26.09
N THR A 139 -39.73 -25.08 25.51
CA THR A 139 -39.86 -26.54 25.35
C THR A 139 -39.68 -26.96 23.89
N SER A 140 -38.63 -27.70 23.60
CA SER A 140 -38.57 -29.16 23.67
C SER A 140 -38.95 -29.88 22.36
N GLY A 141 -38.10 -30.80 22.02
CA GLY A 141 -38.39 -32.00 21.22
C GLY A 141 -37.40 -32.17 20.08
N LYS A 142 -36.24 -32.94 20.22
CA LYS A 142 -36.17 -34.41 20.05
C LYS A 142 -36.74 -34.82 18.68
N ASP A 143 -36.15 -35.57 17.93
CA ASP A 143 -35.26 -36.75 17.95
C ASP A 143 -35.02 -37.17 16.50
N ASN A 144 -33.87 -37.63 16.24
CA ASN A 144 -33.56 -39.03 15.93
C ASN A 144 -33.29 -39.39 14.45
N THR A 145 -32.13 -39.98 14.35
CA THR A 145 -31.77 -41.29 13.76
C THR A 145 -31.51 -41.27 12.24
N GLU A 146 -30.28 -41.49 11.96
CA GLU A 146 -29.54 -42.74 11.70
C GLU A 146 -29.64 -43.27 10.26
N SER A 147 -28.49 -43.56 9.82
CA SER A 147 -28.02 -44.77 9.13
C SER A 147 -27.88 -44.82 7.62
N LYS A 148 -26.66 -45.19 7.35
CA LYS A 148 -26.13 -46.26 6.43
C LYS A 148 -26.02 -45.89 4.95
N GLU A 149 -24.78 -45.93 4.54
CA GLU A 149 -23.92 -47.02 4.00
C GLU A 149 -24.30 -47.46 2.58
N ASN A 150 -23.23 -47.65 1.88
CA ASN A 150 -22.99 -48.50 0.69
C ASN A 150 -23.25 -47.83 -0.68
N GLU A 151 -22.39 -47.90 -1.57
CA GLU A 151 -21.32 -48.71 -2.16
C GLU A 151 -20.41 -47.82 -3.00
#